data_34713c45436ff4061d042d73eef95522
#
_entry.id   34713c45436ff4061d042d73eef95522
#
_cell.length_a   1.000
_cell.length_b   1.000
_cell.length_c   1.000
_cell.angle_alpha   90.00
_cell.angle_beta   90.00
_cell.angle_gamma   90.00
#
_symmetry.space_group_name_H-M   'P 1'
#
loop_
_entity.id
_entity.type
_entity.pdbx_description
1 polymer ?
#
loop_
_entity_poly.entity_id
_entity_poly.type
_entity_poly.pdbx_seq_one_letter_code
_entity_poly.pdbx_strand_id
1 'polypeptide(L)'
;MKEIKFTAENAKRHFDRDFKQIITTRDEIKGNSIGELFIIKAPDETELIYILTNMERTDYHLLQHFPHGYIWEAEGFNTREEFLAELKRLYPKKQELYIHWFKLLGVVT
;
A
#
# COMPACT_ATOMS: atom_id res chain seq x y z
N MET A 1 9.03 14.50 -7.75
CA MET A 1 8.10 13.35 -7.66
C MET A 1 8.25 12.71 -6.28
N LYS A 2 7.14 12.49 -5.60
CA LYS A 2 7.17 11.88 -4.26
C LYS A 2 7.49 10.39 -4.34
N GLU A 3 7.98 9.86 -3.22
CA GLU A 3 8.35 8.45 -3.13
C GLU A 3 7.52 7.76 -2.04
N ILE A 4 7.03 6.56 -2.33
CA ILE A 4 6.44 5.66 -1.35
C ILE A 4 7.54 4.67 -0.94
N LYS A 5 7.87 4.67 0.35
CA LYS A 5 8.93 3.81 0.87
C LYS A 5 8.34 2.59 1.58
N PHE A 6 8.92 1.45 1.30
CA PHE A 6 8.63 0.19 1.98
C PHE A 6 9.87 -0.30 2.73
N THR A 7 9.65 -1.02 3.83
CA THR A 7 10.71 -1.88 4.37
C THR A 7 11.04 -2.96 3.34
N ALA A 8 12.22 -3.57 3.42
CA ALA A 8 12.62 -4.64 2.49
C ALA A 8 11.58 -5.78 2.48
N GLU A 9 11.07 -6.16 3.64
CA GLU A 9 10.05 -7.20 3.77
C GLU A 9 8.74 -6.81 3.09
N ASN A 10 8.28 -5.58 3.31
CA ASN A 10 7.04 -5.09 2.70
C ASN A 10 7.18 -4.93 1.19
N ALA A 11 8.32 -4.45 0.71
CA ALA A 11 8.58 -4.36 -0.72
C ALA A 11 8.51 -5.74 -1.36
N LYS A 12 9.19 -6.73 -0.79
CA LYS A 12 9.16 -8.10 -1.30
C LYS A 12 7.74 -8.64 -1.36
N ARG A 13 6.96 -8.46 -0.32
CA ARG A 13 5.57 -8.95 -0.27
C ARG A 13 4.72 -8.34 -1.38
N HIS A 14 4.83 -7.03 -1.62
CA HIS A 14 4.06 -6.37 -2.67
C HIS A 14 4.53 -6.78 -4.07
N PHE A 15 5.82 -6.93 -4.27
CA PHE A 15 6.39 -7.24 -5.59
C PHE A 15 6.40 -8.72 -5.94
N ASP A 16 6.19 -9.60 -4.99
CA ASP A 16 6.01 -11.04 -5.25
C ASP A 16 4.65 -11.34 -5.89
N ARG A 17 3.79 -10.34 -5.99
CA ARG A 17 2.47 -10.45 -6.63
C ARG A 17 2.42 -9.60 -7.89
N ASP A 18 1.23 -9.33 -8.40
CA ASP A 18 1.06 -8.45 -9.57
C ASP A 18 1.36 -7.01 -9.17
N PHE A 19 2.60 -6.58 -9.39
CA PHE A 19 3.04 -5.22 -9.05
C PHE A 19 2.55 -4.15 -10.04
N LYS A 20 1.76 -4.51 -11.06
CA LYS A 20 1.11 -3.53 -11.95
C LYS A 20 0.13 -2.67 -11.17
N GLN A 21 -0.42 -3.20 -10.09
CA GLN A 21 -1.25 -2.46 -9.17
C GLN A 21 -0.76 -2.73 -7.74
N ILE A 22 -0.40 -1.66 -7.04
CA ILE A 22 0.00 -1.76 -5.63
C ILE A 22 -1.09 -1.13 -4.77
N ILE A 23 -1.52 -1.86 -3.75
CA ILE A 23 -2.43 -1.37 -2.73
C ILE A 23 -1.66 -1.35 -1.42
N THR A 24 -1.65 -0.20 -0.74
CA THR A 24 -0.95 -0.08 0.54
C THR A 24 -1.77 0.77 1.52
N THR A 25 -1.83 0.29 2.77
CA THR A 25 -2.51 0.98 3.87
C THR A 25 -1.49 1.72 4.71
N ARG A 26 -1.72 3.00 4.92
CA ARG A 26 -0.81 3.91 5.62
C ARG A 26 -1.52 4.67 6.74
N ASP A 27 -0.75 5.21 7.68
CA ASP A 27 -1.29 6.02 8.78
C ASP A 27 -1.52 7.48 8.39
N GLU A 28 -1.06 7.88 7.21
CA GLU A 28 -1.20 9.23 6.67
C GLU A 28 -1.59 9.19 5.21
N ILE A 29 -2.25 10.25 4.77
CA ILE A 29 -2.51 10.45 3.34
C ILE A 29 -1.18 10.73 2.65
N LYS A 30 -0.86 9.91 1.65
CA LYS A 30 0.30 10.13 0.78
C LYS A 30 -0.17 10.83 -0.48
N GLY A 31 0.40 12.00 -0.75
CA GLY A 31 0.02 12.80 -1.91
C GLY A 31 -1.09 13.80 -1.60
N ASN A 32 -1.34 14.67 -2.57
CA ASN A 32 -2.29 15.77 -2.45
C ASN A 32 -3.57 15.56 -3.27
N SER A 33 -3.51 14.70 -4.28
CA SER A 33 -4.65 14.48 -5.17
C SER A 33 -4.51 13.17 -5.94
N ILE A 34 -5.67 12.64 -6.35
CA ILE A 34 -5.73 11.52 -7.28
C ILE A 34 -5.09 11.97 -8.59
N GLY A 35 -4.30 11.08 -9.21
CA GLY A 35 -3.53 11.37 -10.41
C GLY A 35 -2.09 11.80 -10.14
N GLU A 36 -1.71 12.01 -8.88
CA GLU A 36 -0.33 12.34 -8.53
C GLU A 36 0.59 11.15 -8.80
N LEU A 37 1.81 11.46 -9.25
CA LEU A 37 2.81 10.44 -9.57
C LEU A 37 3.74 10.19 -8.40
N PHE A 38 4.11 8.92 -8.24
CA PHE A 38 5.01 8.46 -7.18
C PHE A 38 6.07 7.52 -7.73
N ILE A 39 7.23 7.54 -7.11
CA ILE A 39 8.27 6.53 -7.32
C ILE A 39 8.13 5.46 -6.23
N ILE A 40 8.10 4.21 -6.64
CA ILE A 40 8.16 3.06 -5.73
C ILE A 40 9.32 2.18 -6.21
N LYS A 41 10.24 1.86 -5.30
CA LYS A 41 11.39 1.01 -5.62
C LYS A 41 11.03 -0.46 -5.45
N ALA A 42 11.35 -1.25 -6.46
CA ALA A 42 11.29 -2.69 -6.37
C ALA A 42 12.41 -3.23 -5.45
N PRO A 43 12.34 -4.50 -5.00
CA PRO A 43 13.38 -5.07 -4.15
C PRO A 43 14.79 -5.04 -4.75
N ASP A 44 14.92 -5.03 -6.08
CA ASP A 44 16.20 -4.93 -6.79
C ASP A 44 16.66 -3.48 -7.00
N GLU A 45 16.04 -2.51 -6.32
CA GLU A 45 16.32 -1.07 -6.41
C GLU A 45 15.85 -0.41 -7.71
N THR A 46 15.20 -1.12 -8.62
CA THR A 46 14.59 -0.51 -9.80
C THR A 46 13.53 0.49 -9.39
N GLU A 47 13.61 1.71 -9.90
CA GLU A 47 12.64 2.75 -9.63
C GLU A 47 11.50 2.70 -10.64
N LEU A 48 10.27 2.55 -10.13
CA LEU A 48 9.07 2.45 -10.94
C LEU A 48 8.17 3.65 -10.69
N ILE A 49 7.49 4.11 -11.74
CA ILE A 49 6.55 5.23 -11.67
C ILE A 49 5.14 4.67 -11.56
N TYR A 50 4.44 5.12 -10.52
CA TYR A 50 3.04 4.77 -10.28
C TYR A 50 2.19 6.03 -10.23
N ILE A 51 0.93 5.89 -10.61
CA ILE A 51 -0.08 6.94 -10.46
C ILE A 51 -1.05 6.56 -9.36
N LEU A 52 -1.34 7.50 -8.46
CA LEU A 52 -2.35 7.32 -7.43
C LEU A 52 -3.73 7.35 -8.07
N THR A 53 -4.43 6.23 -8.08
CA THR A 53 -5.74 6.10 -8.73
C THR A 53 -6.89 6.25 -7.76
N ASN A 54 -6.69 5.91 -6.49
CA ASN A 54 -7.74 6.04 -5.48
C ASN A 54 -7.11 6.09 -4.08
N MET A 55 -7.86 6.65 -3.14
CA MET A 55 -7.47 6.67 -1.73
C MET A 55 -8.76 6.65 -0.89
N GLU A 56 -8.78 5.81 0.13
CA GLU A 56 -9.95 5.65 0.98
C GLU A 56 -9.55 5.66 2.45
N ARG A 57 -10.24 6.46 3.25
CA ARG A 57 -10.05 6.47 4.69
C ARG A 57 -10.74 5.25 5.29
N THR A 58 -10.07 4.61 6.24
CA THR A 58 -10.57 3.43 6.93
C THR A 58 -10.11 3.43 8.39
N ASP A 59 -10.40 2.38 9.12
CA ASP A 59 -9.91 2.13 10.46
C ASP A 59 -9.86 0.62 10.74
N TYR A 60 -9.32 0.23 11.91
CA TYR A 60 -9.22 -1.18 12.27
C TYR A 60 -10.57 -1.88 12.35
N HIS A 61 -11.60 -1.17 12.83
CA HIS A 61 -12.93 -1.75 12.93
C HIS A 61 -13.50 -2.11 11.55
N LEU A 62 -13.38 -1.18 10.60
CA LEU A 62 -13.84 -1.42 9.22
C LEU A 62 -13.03 -2.54 8.56
N LEU A 63 -11.71 -2.53 8.72
CA LEU A 63 -10.84 -3.56 8.14
C LEU A 63 -11.11 -4.94 8.74
N GLN A 64 -11.51 -5.00 10.01
CA GLN A 64 -11.79 -6.26 10.71
C GLN A 64 -13.16 -6.83 10.36
N HIS A 65 -14.19 -5.99 10.21
CA HIS A 65 -15.59 -6.43 10.14
C HIS A 65 -16.23 -6.31 8.76
N PHE A 66 -15.73 -5.45 7.89
CA PHE A 66 -16.28 -5.30 6.55
C PHE A 66 -15.42 -6.02 5.52
N PRO A 67 -16.05 -6.59 4.50
CA PRO A 67 -15.33 -7.38 3.51
C PRO A 67 -14.63 -6.47 2.48
N HIS A 68 -13.61 -5.73 2.92
CA HIS A 68 -12.56 -5.34 2.02
C HIS A 68 -11.67 -6.58 1.83
N GLY A 69 -12.32 -7.73 1.60
CA GLY A 69 -11.67 -9.04 1.67
C GLY A 69 -10.50 -9.22 0.73
N TYR A 70 -10.47 -8.46 -0.35
CA TYR A 70 -9.36 -8.50 -1.29
C TYR A 70 -8.18 -7.58 -0.91
N ILE A 71 -8.36 -6.65 0.05
CA ILE A 71 -7.30 -5.69 0.40
C ILE A 71 -6.08 -6.39 0.98
N TRP A 72 -6.28 -7.28 1.95
CA TRP A 72 -5.16 -7.98 2.56
C TRP A 72 -4.46 -8.91 1.56
N GLU A 73 -5.20 -9.55 0.67
CA GLU A 73 -4.63 -10.37 -0.40
C GLU A 73 -3.82 -9.52 -1.38
N ALA A 74 -4.38 -8.39 -1.78
CA ALA A 74 -3.71 -7.47 -2.71
C ALA A 74 -2.43 -6.87 -2.11
N GLU A 75 -2.37 -6.71 -0.79
CA GLU A 75 -1.16 -6.27 -0.09
C GLU A 75 -0.18 -7.42 0.17
N GLY A 76 -0.50 -8.64 -0.24
CA GLY A 76 0.41 -9.77 -0.20
C GLY A 76 0.34 -10.61 1.07
N PHE A 77 -0.67 -10.43 1.89
CA PHE A 77 -0.84 -11.24 3.10
C PHE A 77 -1.61 -12.52 2.81
N ASN A 78 -1.35 -13.55 3.59
CA ASN A 78 -2.04 -14.83 3.47
C ASN A 78 -3.37 -14.85 4.23
N THR A 79 -3.49 -14.04 5.28
CA THR A 79 -4.71 -13.93 6.07
C THR A 79 -4.97 -12.50 6.47
N ARG A 80 -6.24 -12.20 6.79
CA ARG A 80 -6.63 -10.90 7.35
C ARG A 80 -5.93 -10.64 8.68
N GLU A 81 -5.77 -11.65 9.51
CA GLU A 81 -5.15 -11.54 10.82
C GLU A 81 -3.69 -11.10 10.72
N GLU A 82 -2.94 -11.63 9.77
CA GLU A 82 -1.57 -11.21 9.51
C GLU A 82 -1.50 -9.76 9.06
N PHE A 83 -2.41 -9.35 8.18
CA PHE A 83 -2.52 -7.97 7.72
C PHE A 83 -2.80 -7.01 8.87
N LEU A 84 -3.79 -7.30 9.71
CA LEU A 84 -4.14 -6.47 10.85
C LEU A 84 -3.02 -6.42 11.88
N ALA A 85 -2.34 -7.53 12.11
CA ALA A 85 -1.20 -7.59 13.03
C ALA A 85 -0.06 -6.69 12.57
N GLU A 86 0.24 -6.69 11.27
CA GLU A 86 1.29 -5.84 10.71
C GLU A 86 0.93 -4.35 10.83
N LEU A 87 -0.32 -3.98 10.56
CA LEU A 87 -0.78 -2.61 10.72
C LEU A 87 -0.67 -2.13 12.17
N LYS A 88 -1.04 -2.97 13.13
CA LYS A 88 -0.92 -2.65 14.55
C LYS A 88 0.54 -2.53 14.99
N ARG A 89 1.41 -3.34 14.41
CA ARG A 89 2.85 -3.25 14.67
C ARG A 89 3.44 -1.93 14.18
N LEU A 90 3.03 -1.51 12.97
CA LEU A 90 3.53 -0.27 12.35
C LEU A 90 2.89 0.97 12.95
N TYR A 91 1.59 0.91 13.24
CA TYR A 91 0.80 2.07 13.64
C TYR A 91 -0.02 1.81 14.90
N PRO A 92 0.62 1.48 16.05
CA PRO A 92 -0.10 1.00 17.23
C PRO A 92 -1.03 2.04 17.88
N LYS A 93 -0.79 3.33 17.62
CA LYS A 93 -1.55 4.42 18.25
C LYS A 93 -2.50 5.13 17.28
N LYS A 94 -2.54 4.72 16.03
CA LYS A 94 -3.37 5.36 15.01
C LYS A 94 -4.72 4.66 14.91
N GLN A 95 -5.79 5.44 14.87
CA GLN A 95 -7.14 4.94 14.69
C GLN A 95 -7.59 5.06 13.24
N GLU A 96 -7.21 6.15 12.57
CA GLU A 96 -7.51 6.35 11.15
C GLU A 96 -6.35 5.85 10.31
N LEU A 97 -6.70 5.12 9.27
CA LEU A 97 -5.78 4.59 8.29
C LEU A 97 -6.27 4.98 6.89
N TYR A 98 -5.37 4.93 5.92
CA TYR A 98 -5.67 5.33 4.55
C TYR A 98 -5.18 4.27 3.58
N ILE A 99 -6.10 3.72 2.80
CA ILE A 99 -5.80 2.74 1.75
C ILE A 99 -5.50 3.52 0.48
N HIS A 100 -4.37 3.21 -0.15
CA HIS A 100 -3.92 3.85 -1.39
C HIS A 100 -3.86 2.82 -2.51
N TRP A 101 -4.38 3.17 -3.67
CA TRP A 101 -4.29 2.36 -4.89
C TRP A 101 -3.38 3.05 -5.88
N PHE A 102 -2.36 2.33 -6.33
CA PHE A 102 -1.38 2.81 -7.30
C PHE A 102 -1.39 1.92 -8.53
N LYS A 103 -1.31 2.52 -9.70
CA LYS A 103 -1.20 1.80 -10.96
C LYS A 103 0.15 2.09 -11.60
N LEU A 104 0.85 1.04 -12.04
CA LEU A 104 2.15 1.17 -12.69
C LEU A 104 2.01 1.88 -14.04
N LEU A 105 2.84 2.90 -14.26
CA LEU A 105 2.96 3.58 -15.54
C LEU A 105 4.22 3.19 -16.29
N GLY A 106 5.34 3.01 -15.61
CA GLY A 106 6.59 2.68 -16.28
C GLY A 106 7.78 2.65 -15.35
N VAL A 107 8.95 2.59 -15.94
CA VAL A 107 10.23 2.54 -15.23
C VAL A 107 10.93 3.88 -15.39
N VAL A 108 11.59 4.34 -14.32
CA VAL A 108 12.47 5.51 -14.40
C VAL A 108 13.72 5.11 -15.18
N THR A 109 13.96 5.81 -16.28
CA THR A 109 15.14 5.57 -17.11
C THR A 109 16.17 6.68 -16.96
#